data_56ca5f317de7e03f8a6a7fff3236b2e0
#
_entry.id   56ca5f317de7e03f8a6a7fff3236b2e0
#
_cell.length_a   1.000
_cell.length_b   1.000
_cell.length_c   1.000
_cell.angle_alpha   90.00
_cell.angle_beta   90.00
_cell.angle_gamma   90.00
#
_symmetry.space_group_name_H-M   'P 1'
#
loop_
_entity.id
_entity.type
_entity.pdbx_description
1 polymer ?
#
loop_
_entity_poly.entity_id
_entity_poly.type
_entity_poly.pdbx_seq_one_letter_code
_entity_poly.pdbx_strand_id
1 'polypeptide(L)'
;MPQISPTEFYALPLRVHTFLADVPLHDVWAVDLPKHRKGVTLSEFLRRGGQDAFDEADAEINRLPPMARALFRLRFFLGRIFRLEDEPKDALAASFGSRLTEEDRARSLVVAGTPEGLFRVVYRFENEQLLEVQNRTVHGAALSALAERADSYRFYFAVYVLQRSWITPFYMRLIDPFRKWIIYPALLKKVRATWDQKI
;
A
#
# COMPACT_ATOMS: atom_id res chain seq x y z
N MET A 1 -1.00 9.45 -14.21
CA MET A 1 -2.04 8.92 -13.31
C MET A 1 -2.16 9.88 -12.15
N PRO A 2 -3.31 10.43 -11.84
CA PRO A 2 -3.42 11.51 -10.88
C PRO A 2 -3.46 11.01 -9.44
N GLN A 3 -2.79 11.73 -8.57
CA GLN A 3 -3.10 11.78 -7.16
C GLN A 3 -4.53 12.31 -7.05
N ILE A 4 -5.39 11.66 -6.28
CA ILE A 4 -6.78 12.07 -6.11
C ILE A 4 -6.97 12.90 -4.85
N SER A 5 -8.09 13.64 -4.79
CA SER A 5 -8.47 14.40 -3.60
C SER A 5 -8.73 13.45 -2.42
N PRO A 6 -8.24 13.76 -1.21
CA PRO A 6 -8.63 13.05 0.00
C PRO A 6 -10.17 13.00 0.19
N THR A 7 -10.88 14.06 -0.19
CA THR A 7 -12.34 14.13 -0.09
C THR A 7 -13.04 13.05 -0.92
N GLU A 8 -12.56 12.81 -2.16
CA GLU A 8 -13.09 11.72 -2.99
C GLU A 8 -12.87 10.36 -2.34
N PHE A 9 -11.69 10.17 -1.77
CA PHE A 9 -11.32 8.92 -1.13
C PHE A 9 -12.13 8.65 0.15
N TYR A 10 -12.30 9.66 1.01
CA TYR A 10 -13.10 9.52 2.25
C TYR A 10 -14.60 9.33 2.02
N ALA A 11 -15.10 9.63 0.82
CA ALA A 11 -16.50 9.34 0.45
C ALA A 11 -16.77 7.85 0.17
N LEU A 12 -15.72 7.02 0.06
CA LEU A 12 -15.87 5.58 -0.17
C LEU A 12 -16.26 4.86 1.14
N PRO A 13 -17.12 3.84 1.08
CA PRO A 13 -17.52 3.07 2.26
C PRO A 13 -16.45 2.04 2.64
N LEU A 14 -15.24 2.50 2.96
CA LEU A 14 -14.11 1.65 3.31
C LEU A 14 -13.92 1.55 4.82
N ARG A 15 -13.59 0.36 5.30
CA ARG A 15 -13.32 0.10 6.72
C ARG A 15 -12.12 0.91 7.23
N VAL A 16 -11.12 1.13 6.38
CA VAL A 16 -9.92 1.88 6.73
C VAL A 16 -10.20 3.26 7.32
N HIS A 17 -11.26 3.96 6.89
CA HIS A 17 -11.57 5.31 7.34
C HIS A 17 -11.88 5.39 8.84
N THR A 18 -12.53 4.37 9.38
CA THR A 18 -12.80 4.25 10.82
C THR A 18 -11.67 3.52 11.54
N PHE A 19 -11.03 2.57 10.88
CA PHE A 19 -9.96 1.75 11.46
C PHE A 19 -8.66 2.53 11.70
N LEU A 20 -8.28 3.41 10.79
CA LEU A 20 -7.11 4.29 10.87
C LEU A 20 -7.47 5.77 11.02
N ALA A 21 -8.59 6.08 11.68
CA ALA A 21 -9.03 7.47 11.87
C ALA A 21 -8.00 8.37 12.61
N ASP A 22 -7.16 7.76 13.43
CA ASP A 22 -6.07 8.40 14.19
C ASP A 22 -4.73 8.44 13.44
N VAL A 23 -4.63 7.80 12.25
CA VAL A 23 -3.40 7.73 11.47
C VAL A 23 -3.48 8.65 10.26
N PRO A 24 -2.55 9.59 10.10
CA PRO A 24 -2.59 10.53 8.99
C PRO A 24 -2.52 9.83 7.62
N LEU A 25 -3.47 10.15 6.73
CA LEU A 25 -3.38 9.82 5.31
C LEU A 25 -2.25 10.65 4.70
N HIS A 26 -1.24 9.98 4.19
CA HIS A 26 -0.08 10.63 3.58
C HIS A 26 -0.33 11.01 2.12
N ASP A 27 -0.83 10.06 1.34
CA ASP A 27 -1.27 10.29 -0.04
C ASP A 27 -2.23 9.19 -0.52
N VAL A 28 -2.97 9.49 -1.58
CA VAL A 28 -3.88 8.55 -2.24
C VAL A 28 -3.85 8.72 -3.76
N TRP A 29 -3.85 7.59 -4.45
CA TRP A 29 -3.74 7.47 -5.89
C TRP A 29 -4.84 6.58 -6.43
N ALA A 30 -5.25 6.81 -7.69
CA ALA A 30 -6.22 5.94 -8.32
C ALA A 30 -5.92 5.71 -9.80
N VAL A 31 -6.42 4.58 -10.30
CA VAL A 31 -6.43 4.24 -11.72
C VAL A 31 -7.77 3.64 -12.10
N ASP A 32 -8.31 4.10 -13.23
CA ASP A 32 -9.51 3.51 -13.80
C ASP A 32 -9.14 2.26 -14.62
N LEU A 33 -9.90 1.21 -14.39
CA LEU A 33 -9.74 -0.11 -15.00
C LEU A 33 -10.96 -0.42 -15.86
N PRO A 34 -10.80 -1.01 -17.05
CA PRO A 34 -11.92 -1.33 -17.91
C PRO A 34 -12.83 -2.37 -17.27
N LYS A 35 -14.14 -2.25 -17.52
CA LYS A 35 -15.13 -3.17 -16.99
C LYS A 35 -15.40 -4.30 -17.98
N HIS A 36 -14.57 -5.34 -17.92
CA HIS A 36 -14.76 -6.53 -18.76
C HIS A 36 -15.94 -7.39 -18.29
N ARG A 37 -16.21 -7.40 -16.98
CA ARG A 37 -17.36 -8.06 -16.36
C ARG A 37 -17.80 -7.35 -15.08
N LYS A 38 -18.99 -7.66 -14.58
CA LYS A 38 -19.52 -7.14 -13.31
C LYS A 38 -19.10 -8.03 -12.13
N GLY A 39 -19.14 -7.46 -10.93
CA GLY A 39 -18.93 -8.19 -9.68
C GLY A 39 -17.50 -8.68 -9.44
N VAL A 40 -16.50 -8.07 -10.08
CA VAL A 40 -15.09 -8.37 -9.78
C VAL A 40 -14.70 -7.75 -8.44
N THR A 41 -14.14 -8.56 -7.56
CA THR A 41 -13.65 -8.08 -6.26
C THR A 41 -12.13 -7.89 -6.27
N LEU A 42 -11.61 -7.08 -5.34
CA LEU A 42 -10.17 -6.94 -5.16
C LEU A 42 -9.51 -8.29 -4.84
N SER A 43 -10.11 -9.06 -3.95
CA SER A 43 -9.58 -10.36 -3.55
C SER A 43 -9.47 -11.34 -4.71
N GLU A 44 -10.43 -11.32 -5.63
CA GLU A 44 -10.36 -12.11 -6.86
C GLU A 44 -9.22 -11.65 -7.77
N PHE A 45 -9.09 -10.35 -7.98
CA PHE A 45 -8.00 -9.78 -8.78
C PHE A 45 -6.63 -10.15 -8.21
N LEU A 46 -6.44 -10.01 -6.89
CA LEU A 46 -5.17 -10.37 -6.22
C LEU A 46 -4.85 -11.86 -6.41
N ARG A 47 -5.82 -12.77 -6.23
CA ARG A 47 -5.61 -14.21 -6.45
C ARG A 47 -5.25 -14.58 -7.89
N ARG A 48 -5.70 -13.80 -8.87
CA ARG A 48 -5.41 -14.03 -10.31
C ARG A 48 -4.06 -13.46 -10.76
N GLY A 49 -3.24 -13.00 -9.86
CA GLY A 49 -1.89 -12.47 -10.14
C GLY A 49 -1.78 -10.95 -9.95
N GLY A 50 -2.83 -10.29 -9.44
CA GLY A 50 -2.75 -8.89 -9.05
C GLY A 50 -1.71 -8.65 -7.95
N GLN A 51 -1.44 -9.66 -7.12
CA GLN A 51 -0.40 -9.62 -6.10
C GLN A 51 1.00 -9.47 -6.71
N ASP A 52 1.29 -10.16 -7.81
CA ASP A 52 2.59 -10.09 -8.51
C ASP A 52 2.91 -8.66 -8.94
N ALA A 53 1.86 -7.82 -9.18
CA ALA A 53 2.05 -6.41 -9.52
C ALA A 53 2.71 -5.60 -8.40
N PHE A 54 2.53 -6.01 -7.14
CA PHE A 54 3.16 -5.39 -5.98
C PHE A 54 4.56 -5.93 -5.74
N ASP A 55 4.76 -7.25 -5.87
CA ASP A 55 6.03 -7.92 -5.61
C ASP A 55 7.10 -7.56 -6.65
N GLU A 56 6.71 -7.44 -7.93
CA GLU A 56 7.63 -7.07 -9.00
C GLU A 56 7.92 -5.56 -9.10
N ALA A 57 7.18 -4.69 -8.40
CA ALA A 57 7.51 -3.28 -8.34
C ALA A 57 8.93 -3.05 -7.77
N ASP A 58 9.40 -3.94 -6.89
CA ASP A 58 10.78 -3.93 -6.37
C ASP A 58 11.80 -4.39 -7.43
N ALA A 59 11.45 -5.30 -8.33
CA ALA A 59 12.32 -5.74 -9.41
C ALA A 59 12.56 -4.66 -10.50
N GLU A 60 11.61 -3.76 -10.68
CA GLU A 60 11.75 -2.61 -11.60
C GLU A 60 12.83 -1.60 -11.15
N ILE A 61 13.23 -1.61 -9.87
CA ILE A 61 14.30 -0.72 -9.34
C ILE A 61 15.59 -0.90 -10.13
N ASN A 62 15.90 -2.12 -10.58
CA ASN A 62 17.10 -2.39 -11.37
C ASN A 62 17.04 -1.81 -12.79
N ARG A 63 15.86 -1.48 -13.30
CA ARG A 63 15.64 -0.85 -14.62
C ARG A 63 15.61 0.67 -14.57
N LEU A 64 15.71 1.26 -13.38
CA LEU A 64 15.67 2.70 -13.20
C LEU A 64 16.91 3.39 -13.80
N PRO A 65 16.80 4.67 -14.23
CA PRO A 65 17.93 5.50 -14.61
C PRO A 65 19.03 5.51 -13.54
N PRO A 66 20.31 5.68 -13.92
CA PRO A 66 21.44 5.61 -12.98
C PRO A 66 21.29 6.52 -11.75
N MET A 67 20.73 7.70 -11.94
CA MET A 67 20.50 8.67 -10.85
C MET A 67 19.44 8.18 -9.85
N ALA A 68 18.35 7.58 -10.35
CA ALA A 68 17.32 7.00 -9.50
C ALA A 68 17.85 5.78 -8.74
N ARG A 69 18.66 4.93 -9.38
CA ARG A 69 19.37 3.83 -8.70
C ARG A 69 20.32 4.31 -7.62
N ALA A 70 21.08 5.39 -7.88
CA ALA A 70 21.99 5.98 -6.89
C ALA A 70 21.25 6.48 -5.65
N LEU A 71 20.08 7.10 -5.85
CA LEU A 71 19.25 7.57 -4.76
C LEU A 71 18.59 6.41 -3.99
N PHE A 72 18.20 5.33 -4.67
CA PHE A 72 17.73 4.09 -4.00
C PHE A 72 18.86 3.49 -3.14
N ARG A 73 20.08 3.40 -3.69
CA ARG A 73 21.25 2.94 -2.92
C ARG A 73 21.54 3.84 -1.72
N LEU A 74 21.42 5.16 -1.90
CA LEU A 74 21.56 6.11 -0.80
C LEU A 74 20.49 5.89 0.28
N ARG A 75 19.22 5.63 -0.11
CA ARG A 75 18.15 5.30 0.83
C ARG A 75 18.49 4.05 1.66
N PHE A 76 18.89 2.94 0.99
CA PHE A 76 19.30 1.72 1.69
C PHE A 76 20.54 1.92 2.55
N PHE A 77 21.51 2.69 2.08
CA PHE A 77 22.69 3.01 2.83
C PHE A 77 22.38 3.81 4.10
N LEU A 78 21.55 4.84 3.99
CA LEU A 78 21.07 5.62 5.15
C LEU A 78 20.19 4.75 6.07
N GLY A 79 19.30 3.94 5.52
CA GLY A 79 18.50 2.97 6.27
C GLY A 79 19.37 2.04 7.12
N ARG A 80 20.45 1.52 6.53
CA ARG A 80 21.40 0.62 7.20
C ARG A 80 22.26 1.33 8.27
N ILE A 81 22.78 2.53 7.96
CA ILE A 81 23.60 3.31 8.92
C ILE A 81 22.77 3.67 10.16
N PHE A 82 21.57 4.16 9.95
CA PHE A 82 20.70 4.60 11.05
C PHE A 82 19.85 3.47 11.64
N ARG A 83 20.04 2.23 11.18
CA ARG A 83 19.21 1.06 11.55
C ARG A 83 17.71 1.38 11.48
N LEU A 84 17.31 2.15 10.47
CA LEU A 84 15.93 2.61 10.30
C LEU A 84 14.99 1.47 9.85
N GLU A 85 15.56 0.38 9.33
CA GLU A 85 14.83 -0.78 8.79
C GLU A 85 14.69 -1.93 9.83
N ASP A 86 15.32 -1.82 11.01
CA ASP A 86 15.18 -2.81 12.07
C ASP A 86 13.73 -2.83 12.60
N GLU A 87 13.14 -4.02 12.74
CA GLU A 87 11.84 -4.17 13.40
C GLU A 87 11.96 -3.79 14.89
N PRO A 88 11.00 -3.03 15.45
CA PRO A 88 10.96 -2.78 16.88
C PRO A 88 10.78 -4.09 17.66
N LYS A 89 11.39 -4.21 18.85
CA LYS A 89 11.23 -5.38 19.70
C LYS A 89 9.77 -5.69 20.06
N ASP A 90 8.92 -4.67 20.06
CA ASP A 90 7.48 -4.77 20.36
C ASP A 90 6.60 -4.66 19.10
N ALA A 91 7.14 -5.03 17.92
CA ALA A 91 6.46 -4.86 16.64
C ALA A 91 5.07 -5.50 16.60
N LEU A 92 4.92 -6.69 17.16
CA LEU A 92 3.63 -7.40 17.20
C LEU A 92 2.60 -6.72 18.11
N ALA A 93 3.01 -6.22 19.27
CA ALA A 93 2.11 -5.54 20.20
C ALA A 93 1.65 -4.17 19.67
N ALA A 94 2.50 -3.51 18.87
CA ALA A 94 2.22 -2.22 18.27
C ALA A 94 1.62 -2.31 16.85
N SER A 95 1.41 -3.53 16.33
CA SER A 95 0.81 -3.77 15.01
C SER A 95 -0.61 -3.20 14.93
N PHE A 96 -0.98 -2.67 13.76
CA PHE A 96 -2.37 -2.32 13.47
C PHE A 96 -3.28 -3.55 13.55
N GLY A 97 -2.76 -4.76 13.26
CA GLY A 97 -3.50 -6.01 13.42
C GLY A 97 -4.03 -6.26 14.84
N SER A 98 -3.38 -5.69 15.87
CA SER A 98 -3.86 -5.79 17.28
C SER A 98 -5.16 -5.00 17.51
N ARG A 99 -5.48 -4.02 16.68
CA ARG A 99 -6.69 -3.18 16.76
C ARG A 99 -7.93 -3.82 16.12
N LEU A 100 -7.78 -4.95 15.41
CA LEU A 100 -8.88 -5.63 14.74
C LEU A 100 -9.90 -6.16 15.75
N THR A 101 -11.17 -5.87 15.51
CA THR A 101 -12.28 -6.50 16.24
C THR A 101 -12.41 -7.97 15.87
N GLU A 102 -13.16 -8.74 16.63
CA GLU A 102 -13.48 -10.13 16.29
C GLU A 102 -14.24 -10.23 14.96
N GLU A 103 -15.14 -9.28 14.70
CA GLU A 103 -15.86 -9.20 13.43
C GLU A 103 -14.90 -8.94 12.25
N ASP A 104 -13.95 -8.00 12.39
CA ASP A 104 -12.94 -7.74 11.36
C ASP A 104 -12.10 -8.99 11.09
N ARG A 105 -11.72 -9.73 12.14
CA ARG A 105 -10.95 -10.98 12.02
C ARG A 105 -11.74 -12.07 11.32
N ALA A 106 -13.01 -12.25 11.68
CA ALA A 106 -13.91 -13.24 11.08
C ALA A 106 -14.19 -12.93 9.60
N ARG A 107 -14.27 -11.66 9.25
CA ARG A 107 -14.52 -11.19 7.88
C ARG A 107 -13.27 -11.23 6.99
N SER A 108 -12.08 -11.22 7.58
CA SER A 108 -10.83 -11.19 6.82
C SER A 108 -10.56 -12.52 6.13
N LEU A 109 -10.29 -12.48 4.82
CA LEU A 109 -9.96 -13.64 3.99
C LEU A 109 -8.53 -14.17 4.23
N VAL A 110 -7.71 -13.40 4.96
CA VAL A 110 -6.32 -13.75 5.29
C VAL A 110 -6.07 -13.41 6.75
N VAL A 111 -5.34 -14.27 7.44
CA VAL A 111 -5.03 -14.09 8.86
C VAL A 111 -4.13 -12.85 9.05
N ALA A 112 -4.46 -12.01 10.03
CA ALA A 112 -3.63 -10.86 10.39
C ALA A 112 -2.20 -11.29 10.77
N GLY A 113 -1.21 -10.51 10.30
CA GLY A 113 0.21 -10.80 10.49
C GLY A 113 0.83 -11.72 9.42
N THR A 114 0.04 -12.27 8.49
CA THR A 114 0.57 -13.06 7.36
C THR A 114 1.59 -12.23 6.57
N PRO A 115 2.82 -12.72 6.37
CA PRO A 115 3.82 -12.02 5.58
C PRO A 115 3.42 -11.92 4.12
N GLU A 116 3.65 -10.76 3.51
CA GLU A 116 3.39 -10.47 2.10
C GLU A 116 4.47 -9.53 1.55
N GLY A 117 5.52 -10.09 0.99
CA GLY A 117 6.74 -9.36 0.61
C GLY A 117 7.37 -8.67 1.82
N LEU A 118 7.54 -7.35 1.75
CA LEU A 118 8.06 -6.52 2.84
C LEU A 118 6.99 -6.11 3.86
N PHE A 119 5.74 -6.48 3.62
CA PHE A 119 4.59 -6.09 4.43
C PHE A 119 4.05 -7.26 5.23
N ARG A 120 3.13 -6.95 6.16
CA ARG A 120 2.27 -7.91 6.84
C ARG A 120 0.82 -7.53 6.59
N VAL A 121 -0.02 -8.53 6.34
CA VAL A 121 -1.47 -8.31 6.18
C VAL A 121 -2.06 -7.86 7.51
N VAL A 122 -2.74 -6.72 7.52
CA VAL A 122 -3.59 -6.32 8.65
C VAL A 122 -4.96 -6.98 8.50
N TYR A 123 -5.61 -6.78 7.36
CA TYR A 123 -6.81 -7.49 6.93
C TYR A 123 -6.90 -7.53 5.40
N ARG A 124 -7.66 -8.49 4.88
CA ARG A 124 -8.06 -8.56 3.49
C ARG A 124 -9.55 -8.88 3.41
N PHE A 125 -10.34 -7.91 2.98
CA PHE A 125 -11.75 -8.09 2.68
C PHE A 125 -11.93 -8.28 1.16
N GLU A 126 -13.18 -8.44 0.70
CA GLU A 126 -13.43 -8.64 -0.72
C GLU A 126 -12.94 -7.47 -1.58
N ASN A 127 -13.21 -6.23 -1.15
CA ASN A 127 -12.94 -5.02 -1.94
C ASN A 127 -11.89 -4.08 -1.36
N GLU A 128 -11.29 -4.42 -0.22
CA GLU A 128 -10.15 -3.68 0.34
C GLU A 128 -9.17 -4.58 1.06
N GLN A 129 -7.90 -4.21 1.01
CA GLN A 129 -6.81 -4.86 1.72
C GLN A 129 -5.95 -3.80 2.39
N LEU A 130 -5.62 -4.01 3.65
CA LEU A 130 -4.67 -3.19 4.39
C LEU A 130 -3.43 -4.02 4.72
N LEU A 131 -2.29 -3.51 4.30
CA LEU A 131 -0.96 -4.04 4.61
C LEU A 131 -0.23 -3.07 5.52
N GLU A 132 0.61 -3.55 6.42
CA GLU A 132 1.45 -2.72 7.26
C GLU A 132 2.93 -3.03 7.08
N VAL A 133 3.76 -2.01 7.31
CA VAL A 133 5.20 -2.12 7.46
C VAL A 133 5.64 -1.33 8.68
N GLN A 134 6.41 -1.96 9.53
CA GLN A 134 6.92 -1.37 10.74
C GLN A 134 8.44 -1.38 10.78
N ASN A 135 9.02 -0.23 11.11
CA ASN A 135 10.42 -0.11 11.46
C ASN A 135 10.60 0.95 12.57
N ARG A 136 11.83 1.21 12.98
CA ARG A 136 12.12 2.16 14.06
C ARG A 136 11.69 3.59 13.76
N THR A 137 11.55 3.96 12.50
CA THR A 137 11.28 5.33 12.06
C THR A 137 9.82 5.53 11.67
N VAL A 138 9.22 4.53 11.04
CA VAL A 138 7.89 4.62 10.42
C VAL A 138 7.05 3.42 10.81
N HIS A 139 5.80 3.66 11.13
CA HIS A 139 4.75 2.66 11.06
C HIS A 139 3.82 3.08 9.93
N GLY A 140 3.96 2.43 8.80
CA GLY A 140 3.20 2.71 7.59
C GLY A 140 2.14 1.67 7.34
N ALA A 141 1.04 2.09 6.71
CA ALA A 141 0.06 1.18 6.14
C ALA A 141 -0.20 1.54 4.68
N ALA A 142 -0.33 0.52 3.86
CA ALA A 142 -0.70 0.61 2.45
C ALA A 142 -2.07 -0.03 2.25
N LEU A 143 -3.03 0.77 1.79
CA LEU A 143 -4.36 0.31 1.42
C LEU A 143 -4.44 0.10 -0.08
N SER A 144 -5.00 -1.02 -0.48
CA SER A 144 -5.52 -1.26 -1.82
C SER A 144 -7.03 -1.44 -1.74
N ALA A 145 -7.79 -0.75 -2.60
CA ALA A 145 -9.24 -0.91 -2.66
C ALA A 145 -9.74 -0.88 -4.10
N LEU A 146 -10.84 -1.58 -4.37
CA LEU A 146 -11.49 -1.65 -5.66
C LEU A 146 -12.95 -1.23 -5.53
N ALA A 147 -13.36 -0.21 -6.29
CA ALA A 147 -14.74 0.23 -6.36
C ALA A 147 -15.30 0.00 -7.77
N GLU A 148 -16.45 -0.66 -7.85
CA GLU A 148 -17.20 -0.80 -9.08
C GLU A 148 -17.94 0.51 -9.39
N ARG A 149 -17.85 0.97 -10.63
CA ARG A 149 -18.58 2.11 -11.19
C ARG A 149 -19.50 1.65 -12.32
N ALA A 150 -20.28 2.56 -12.90
CA ALA A 150 -21.20 2.24 -13.99
C ALA A 150 -20.47 1.51 -15.15
N ASP A 151 -19.42 2.11 -15.69
CA ASP A 151 -18.73 1.64 -16.89
C ASP A 151 -17.26 1.26 -16.67
N SER A 152 -16.78 1.26 -15.42
CA SER A 152 -15.39 0.98 -15.07
C SER A 152 -15.28 0.43 -13.66
N TYR A 153 -14.08 -0.07 -13.30
CA TYR A 153 -13.65 -0.18 -11.93
C TYR A 153 -12.66 0.93 -11.64
N ARG A 154 -12.59 1.36 -10.37
CA ARG A 154 -11.53 2.25 -9.93
C ARG A 154 -10.75 1.57 -8.82
N PHE A 155 -9.47 1.36 -9.08
CA PHE A 155 -8.52 0.88 -8.09
C PHE A 155 -7.90 2.06 -7.35
N TYR A 156 -7.91 1.99 -6.03
CA TYR A 156 -7.33 2.99 -5.13
C TYR A 156 -6.12 2.40 -4.42
N PHE A 157 -5.09 3.22 -4.31
CA PHE A 157 -3.91 2.93 -3.50
C PHE A 157 -3.65 4.11 -2.57
N ALA A 158 -3.73 3.87 -1.25
CA ALA A 158 -3.55 4.91 -0.24
C ALA A 158 -2.47 4.51 0.76
N VAL A 159 -1.72 5.50 1.22
CA VAL A 159 -0.64 5.31 2.19
C VAL A 159 -0.91 6.14 3.42
N TYR A 160 -0.87 5.48 4.56
CA TYR A 160 -0.97 6.07 5.88
C TYR A 160 0.37 5.98 6.58
N VAL A 161 0.74 7.01 7.34
CA VAL A 161 2.04 7.07 8.02
C VAL A 161 1.89 7.59 9.42
N LEU A 162 2.16 6.72 10.40
CA LEU A 162 2.31 7.10 11.78
C LEU A 162 3.78 7.41 12.06
N GLN A 163 4.05 8.65 12.45
CA GLN A 163 5.39 9.11 12.77
C GLN A 163 5.82 8.53 14.12
N ARG A 164 6.91 7.77 14.14
CA ARG A 164 7.48 7.19 15.38
C ARG A 164 8.69 7.92 15.91
N SER A 165 9.29 8.80 15.10
CA SER A 165 10.52 9.49 15.42
C SER A 165 10.49 10.91 14.85
N TRP A 166 11.22 11.83 15.48
CA TRP A 166 11.44 13.18 14.97
C TRP A 166 12.13 13.20 13.58
N ILE A 167 12.85 12.11 13.22
CA ILE A 167 13.50 11.94 11.90
C ILE A 167 12.47 11.56 10.82
N THR A 168 11.30 11.03 11.18
CA THR A 168 10.29 10.54 10.22
C THR A 168 9.92 11.59 9.16
N PRO A 169 9.61 12.85 9.47
CA PRO A 169 9.28 13.85 8.46
C PRO A 169 10.39 14.08 7.46
N PHE A 170 11.63 14.11 7.91
CA PHE A 170 12.80 14.28 7.06
C PHE A 170 12.99 13.06 6.14
N TYR A 171 12.89 11.86 6.69
CA TYR A 171 12.97 10.60 5.94
C TYR A 171 11.87 10.53 4.89
N MET A 172 10.61 10.83 5.23
CA MET A 172 9.49 10.83 4.30
C MET A 172 9.71 11.85 3.18
N ARG A 173 10.16 13.06 3.49
CA ARG A 173 10.47 14.10 2.50
C ARG A 173 11.55 13.67 1.50
N LEU A 174 12.52 12.89 1.95
CA LEU A 174 13.59 12.37 1.11
C LEU A 174 13.09 11.28 0.15
N ILE A 175 12.19 10.41 0.59
CA ILE A 175 11.69 9.28 -0.21
C ILE A 175 10.46 9.61 -1.05
N ASP A 176 9.70 10.64 -0.69
CA ASP A 176 8.46 11.03 -1.37
C ASP A 176 8.61 11.26 -2.89
N PRO A 177 9.64 11.96 -3.40
CA PRO A 177 9.81 12.13 -4.84
C PRO A 177 9.89 10.79 -5.59
N PHE A 178 10.56 9.78 -4.98
CA PHE A 178 10.68 8.44 -5.58
C PHE A 178 9.35 7.72 -5.59
N ARG A 179 8.66 7.75 -4.47
CA ARG A 179 7.35 7.11 -4.34
C ARG A 179 6.39 7.70 -5.35
N LYS A 180 6.29 9.03 -5.41
CA LYS A 180 5.31 9.75 -6.21
C LYS A 180 5.61 9.72 -7.72
N TRP A 181 6.88 9.79 -8.11
CA TRP A 181 7.23 9.93 -9.53
C TRP A 181 7.65 8.62 -10.18
N ILE A 182 8.07 7.62 -9.40
CA ILE A 182 8.59 6.36 -9.94
C ILE A 182 7.74 5.18 -9.48
N ILE A 183 7.66 4.93 -8.16
CA ILE A 183 7.07 3.70 -7.63
C ILE A 183 5.57 3.64 -7.90
N TYR A 184 4.81 4.66 -7.52
CA TYR A 184 3.36 4.63 -7.64
C TYR A 184 2.87 4.65 -9.11
N PRO A 185 3.43 5.46 -10.02
CA PRO A 185 3.10 5.35 -11.43
C PRO A 185 3.41 3.97 -12.03
N ALA A 186 4.54 3.36 -11.67
CA ALA A 186 4.91 2.02 -12.12
C ALA A 186 3.93 0.96 -11.57
N LEU A 187 3.63 1.01 -10.27
CA LEU A 187 2.67 0.13 -9.63
C LEU A 187 1.29 0.20 -10.31
N LEU A 188 0.72 1.40 -10.45
CA LEU A 188 -0.60 1.58 -11.04
C LEU A 188 -0.65 1.19 -12.52
N LYS A 189 0.43 1.44 -13.27
CA LYS A 189 0.56 0.97 -14.65
C LYS A 189 0.54 -0.56 -14.70
N LYS A 190 1.24 -1.22 -13.79
CA LYS A 190 1.29 -2.67 -13.71
C LYS A 190 -0.04 -3.26 -13.27
N VAL A 191 -0.70 -2.67 -12.26
CA VAL A 191 -2.07 -3.04 -11.85
C VAL A 191 -3.00 -3.04 -13.06
N ARG A 192 -2.96 -1.99 -13.89
CA ARG A 192 -3.79 -1.92 -15.10
C ARG A 192 -3.42 -3.00 -16.12
N ALA A 193 -2.14 -3.20 -16.40
CA ALA A 193 -1.70 -4.22 -17.34
C ALA A 193 -2.09 -5.64 -16.89
N THR A 194 -1.95 -5.93 -15.59
CA THR A 194 -2.35 -7.21 -15.01
C THR A 194 -3.87 -7.38 -15.05
N TRP A 195 -4.62 -6.31 -14.81
CA TRP A 195 -6.08 -6.31 -14.92
C TRP A 195 -6.54 -6.71 -16.32
N ASP A 196 -5.99 -6.05 -17.36
CA ASP A 196 -6.34 -6.32 -18.76
C ASP A 196 -5.99 -7.75 -19.21
N GLN A 197 -5.02 -8.42 -18.54
CA GLN A 197 -4.62 -9.79 -18.84
C GLN A 197 -5.40 -10.87 -18.07
N LYS A 198 -5.88 -10.56 -16.85
CA LYS A 198 -6.36 -11.56 -15.90
C LYS A 198 -7.87 -11.48 -15.62
N ILE A 199 -8.50 -10.37 -15.92
CA ILE A 199 -9.93 -10.12 -15.72
C ILE A 199 -10.66 -9.98 -17.04
#